data_2a4a60528aff8e07e31c80b8b70a41cd
#
_entry.id   2a4a60528aff8e07e31c80b8b70a41cd
#
_cell.length_a   1.000
_cell.length_b   1.000
_cell.length_c   1.000
_cell.angle_alpha   90.00
_cell.angle_beta   90.00
_cell.angle_gamma   90.00
#
_symmetry.space_group_name_H-M   'P 1'
#
loop_
_entity.id
_entity.type
_entity.pdbx_description
1 polymer ?
#
loop_
_entity_poly.entity_id
_entity_poly.type
_entity_poly.pdbx_seq_one_letter_code
_entity_poly.pdbx_strand_id
1 'polypeptide(L)'
;MNILVTGANGQLGNEMRIVSKGTKDKYIFTDVCDEHPESIEMLHKLAGEDVDTATTKLDITNLDAIREMVQENDVKVIVNCAAWTNVDGAEDPEKYELVELLNAKAPENLAIAMKEVKGLLIHISTDYVFGKEPYNTPCKEDQKGTPTGVYGLTSVC
;
A
#
# COMPACT_ATOMS: atom_id res chain seq x y z
N MET A 1 -7.29 13.69 11.82
CA MET A 1 -7.65 12.27 12.03
C MET A 1 -6.39 11.43 12.12
N ASN A 2 -6.49 10.11 12.43
CA ASN A 2 -5.33 9.23 12.44
C ASN A 2 -5.32 8.41 11.14
N ILE A 3 -4.23 8.50 10.40
CA ILE A 3 -4.05 7.88 9.08
C ILE A 3 -2.88 6.91 9.16
N LEU A 4 -3.11 5.65 8.83
CA LEU A 4 -2.09 4.62 8.73
C LEU A 4 -1.64 4.52 7.27
N VAL A 5 -0.34 4.56 7.03
CA VAL A 5 0.27 4.35 5.71
C VAL A 5 1.07 3.05 5.75
N THR A 6 0.74 2.10 4.89
CA THR A 6 1.49 0.85 4.73
C THR A 6 2.44 0.93 3.54
N GLY A 7 3.52 0.16 3.53
CA GLY A 7 4.55 0.28 2.50
C GLY A 7 5.26 1.64 2.54
N ALA A 8 5.44 2.18 3.74
CA ALA A 8 5.92 3.54 3.97
C ALA A 8 7.36 3.78 3.49
N ASN A 9 8.16 2.72 3.37
CA ASN A 9 9.55 2.80 2.91
C ASN A 9 9.69 2.65 1.39
N GLY A 10 8.57 2.42 0.69
CA GLY A 10 8.50 2.44 -0.78
C GLY A 10 8.42 3.85 -1.34
N GLN A 11 8.43 3.95 -2.68
CA GLN A 11 8.39 5.24 -3.38
C GLN A 11 7.17 6.08 -2.98
N LEU A 12 5.97 5.51 -3.10
CA LEU A 12 4.73 6.23 -2.78
C LEU A 12 4.60 6.54 -1.27
N GLY A 13 5.05 5.60 -0.41
CA GLY A 13 5.08 5.82 1.03
C GLY A 13 5.95 7.01 1.43
N ASN A 14 7.10 7.17 0.79
CA ASN A 14 7.98 8.32 1.00
C ASN A 14 7.33 9.65 0.54
N GLU A 15 6.60 9.64 -0.58
CA GLU A 15 5.82 10.82 -1.00
C GLU A 15 4.71 11.16 0.01
N MET A 16 4.08 10.16 0.61
CA MET A 16 3.10 10.37 1.69
C MET A 16 3.72 11.05 2.91
N ARG A 17 4.99 10.76 3.25
CA ARG A 17 5.73 11.46 4.32
C ARG A 17 5.89 12.95 3.99
N ILE A 18 6.23 13.28 2.75
CA ILE A 18 6.38 14.68 2.29
C ILE A 18 5.05 15.43 2.39
N VAL A 19 3.98 14.81 1.87
CA VAL A 19 2.63 15.41 1.87
C VAL A 19 2.09 15.59 3.29
N SER A 20 2.40 14.66 4.22
CA SER A 20 1.91 14.70 5.60
C SER A 20 2.29 15.99 6.33
N LYS A 21 3.45 16.58 6.03
CA LYS A 21 3.91 17.87 6.60
C LYS A 21 2.93 19.02 6.39
N GLY A 22 2.17 19.00 5.30
CA GLY A 22 1.19 20.05 4.96
C GLY A 22 -0.16 19.89 5.65
N THR A 23 -0.35 18.84 6.46
CA THR A 23 -1.64 18.51 7.05
C THR A 23 -1.65 18.66 8.58
N LYS A 24 -2.86 18.64 9.16
CA LYS A 24 -3.06 18.61 10.63
C LYS A 24 -3.38 17.19 11.12
N ASP A 25 -3.37 16.22 10.23
CA ASP A 25 -3.67 14.84 10.57
C ASP A 25 -2.43 14.15 11.16
N LYS A 26 -2.65 13.15 12.01
CA LYS A 26 -1.58 12.31 12.55
C LYS A 26 -1.38 11.14 11.58
N TYR A 27 -0.17 11.00 11.08
CA TYR A 27 0.23 9.88 10.25
C TYR A 27 1.00 8.84 11.06
N ILE A 28 0.81 7.57 10.72
CA ILE A 28 1.53 6.44 11.27
C ILE A 28 2.08 5.68 10.06
N PHE A 29 3.39 5.73 9.88
CA PHE A 29 4.07 5.10 8.76
C PHE A 29 4.51 3.69 9.15
N THR A 30 4.11 2.68 8.35
CA THR A 30 4.38 1.27 8.65
C THR A 30 4.95 0.53 7.44
N ASP A 31 5.85 -0.41 7.72
CA ASP A 31 6.44 -1.31 6.73
C ASP A 31 6.86 -2.62 7.41
N VAL A 32 7.13 -3.68 6.63
CA VAL A 32 7.75 -4.90 7.14
C VAL A 32 9.28 -4.78 7.21
N CYS A 33 9.86 -3.89 6.39
CA CYS A 33 11.28 -3.63 6.30
C CYS A 33 11.66 -2.40 7.12
N ASP A 34 12.89 -2.42 7.63
CA ASP A 34 13.50 -1.25 8.23
C ASP A 34 13.79 -0.17 7.16
N GLU A 35 13.92 1.06 7.60
CA GLU A 35 14.26 2.19 6.74
C GLU A 35 15.69 2.04 6.17
N HIS A 36 15.85 2.44 4.91
CA HIS A 36 17.17 2.55 4.31
C HIS A 36 17.78 3.93 4.61
N PRO A 37 19.01 4.01 5.16
CA PRO A 37 19.67 5.29 5.46
C PRO A 37 19.70 6.27 4.28
N GLU A 38 19.92 5.75 3.06
CA GLU A 38 19.93 6.55 1.83
C GLU A 38 18.57 7.19 1.52
N SER A 39 17.46 6.47 1.84
CA SER A 39 16.11 6.99 1.66
C SER A 39 15.81 8.11 2.66
N ILE A 40 16.27 7.98 3.89
CA ILE A 40 16.16 9.02 4.93
C ILE A 40 16.92 10.28 4.50
N GLU A 41 18.17 10.13 4.02
CA GLU A 41 18.97 11.25 3.53
C GLU A 41 18.28 11.98 2.36
N MET A 42 17.69 11.21 1.44
CA MET A 42 16.94 11.78 0.32
C MET A 42 15.68 12.53 0.80
N LEU A 43 14.93 11.97 1.74
CA LEU A 43 13.75 12.63 2.33
C LEU A 43 14.11 13.96 3.00
N HIS A 44 15.20 13.99 3.77
CA HIS A 44 15.68 15.22 4.40
C HIS A 44 16.10 16.26 3.36
N LYS A 45 16.73 15.85 2.26
CA LYS A 45 17.08 16.78 1.16
C LYS A 45 15.86 17.35 0.46
N LEU A 46 14.79 16.55 0.29
CA LEU A 46 13.58 16.95 -0.46
C LEU A 46 12.59 17.73 0.42
N ALA A 47 12.42 17.32 1.66
CA ALA A 47 11.35 17.81 2.53
C ALA A 47 11.83 18.54 3.80
N GLY A 48 13.13 18.54 4.07
CA GLY A 48 13.74 19.14 5.27
C GLY A 48 13.88 18.15 6.42
N GLU A 49 14.71 18.50 7.39
CA GLU A 49 15.07 17.65 8.54
C GLU A 49 13.88 17.34 9.49
N ASP A 50 12.79 18.06 9.35
CA ASP A 50 11.57 17.90 10.16
C ASP A 50 10.55 16.92 9.55
N VAL A 51 10.89 16.27 8.43
CA VAL A 51 10.03 15.21 7.87
C VAL A 51 10.05 13.98 8.79
N ASP A 52 8.87 13.40 9.02
CA ASP A 52 8.76 12.18 9.82
C ASP A 52 9.32 10.97 9.04
N THR A 53 10.45 10.45 9.49
CA THR A 53 11.11 9.28 8.92
C THR A 53 10.87 8.01 9.74
N ALA A 54 10.20 8.10 10.88
CA ALA A 54 9.95 6.93 11.71
C ALA A 54 9.04 5.91 11.02
N THR A 55 9.40 4.64 11.12
CA THR A 55 8.62 3.51 10.59
C THR A 55 8.30 2.53 11.72
N THR A 56 7.02 2.23 11.89
CA THR A 56 6.57 1.17 12.79
C THR A 56 6.46 -0.13 12.01
N LYS A 57 6.97 -1.22 12.56
CA LYS A 57 6.89 -2.53 11.91
C LYS A 57 5.46 -3.03 11.88
N LEU A 58 4.96 -3.37 10.69
CA LEU A 58 3.65 -3.98 10.49
C LEU A 58 3.68 -4.93 9.28
N ASP A 59 3.33 -6.18 9.52
CA ASP A 59 3.09 -7.16 8.46
C ASP A 59 1.59 -7.17 8.11
N ILE A 60 1.25 -6.66 6.93
CA ILE A 60 -0.14 -6.59 6.45
C ILE A 60 -0.74 -7.95 6.06
N THR A 61 0.05 -9.01 6.05
CA THR A 61 -0.47 -10.38 5.90
C THR A 61 -1.05 -10.93 7.20
N ASN A 62 -0.76 -10.28 8.34
CA ASN A 62 -1.26 -10.64 9.65
C ASN A 62 -2.44 -9.75 10.05
N LEU A 63 -3.66 -10.29 9.90
CA LEU A 63 -4.91 -9.57 10.20
C LEU A 63 -4.99 -9.11 11.67
N ASP A 64 -4.52 -9.93 12.62
CA ASP A 64 -4.62 -9.57 14.03
C ASP A 64 -3.66 -8.42 14.39
N ALA A 65 -2.46 -8.38 13.80
CA ALA A 65 -1.54 -7.26 13.95
C ALA A 65 -2.12 -5.95 13.36
N ILE A 66 -2.83 -6.04 12.22
CA ILE A 66 -3.54 -4.88 11.65
C ILE A 66 -4.63 -4.39 12.59
N ARG A 67 -5.45 -5.29 13.14
CA ARG A 67 -6.54 -4.95 14.08
C ARG A 67 -6.00 -4.25 15.32
N GLU A 68 -4.94 -4.78 15.92
CA GLU A 68 -4.26 -4.20 17.07
C GLU A 68 -3.77 -2.78 16.74
N MET A 69 -3.03 -2.60 15.64
CA MET A 69 -2.54 -1.31 15.18
C MET A 69 -3.67 -0.30 14.96
N VAL A 70 -4.76 -0.72 14.31
CA VAL A 70 -5.92 0.12 14.03
C VAL A 70 -6.63 0.57 15.31
N GLN A 71 -6.82 -0.36 16.26
CA GLN A 71 -7.53 -0.08 17.51
C GLN A 71 -6.70 0.78 18.47
N GLU A 72 -5.45 0.43 18.72
CA GLU A 72 -4.57 1.14 19.63
C GLU A 72 -4.30 2.59 19.21
N ASN A 73 -4.29 2.84 17.90
CA ASN A 73 -4.02 4.15 17.35
C ASN A 73 -5.27 4.92 16.90
N ASP A 74 -6.48 4.37 17.13
CA ASP A 74 -7.75 4.96 16.68
C ASP A 74 -7.71 5.38 15.19
N VAL A 75 -7.19 4.47 14.34
CA VAL A 75 -7.02 4.72 12.91
C VAL A 75 -8.37 4.89 12.23
N LYS A 76 -8.52 5.94 11.44
CA LYS A 76 -9.75 6.24 10.66
C LYS A 76 -9.59 5.99 9.17
N VAL A 77 -8.36 6.08 8.67
CA VAL A 77 -8.03 5.87 7.27
C VAL A 77 -6.77 5.02 7.16
N ILE A 78 -6.77 4.04 6.28
CA ILE A 78 -5.56 3.36 5.82
C ILE A 78 -5.30 3.78 4.38
N VAL A 79 -4.05 4.18 4.07
CA VAL A 79 -3.53 4.32 2.71
C VAL A 79 -2.58 3.17 2.46
N ASN A 80 -3.02 2.21 1.65
CA ASN A 80 -2.20 1.04 1.33
C ASN A 80 -1.31 1.32 0.12
N CYS A 81 -0.02 1.59 0.39
CA CYS A 81 1.03 1.73 -0.61
C CYS A 81 1.88 0.46 -0.76
N ALA A 82 1.65 -0.56 0.08
CA ALA A 82 2.37 -1.82 0.02
C ALA A 82 1.81 -2.71 -1.08
N ALA A 83 2.69 -3.27 -1.90
CA ALA A 83 2.38 -4.24 -2.93
C ALA A 83 3.63 -4.98 -3.39
N TRP A 84 3.47 -6.14 -3.97
CA TRP A 84 4.48 -6.74 -4.85
C TRP A 84 4.45 -5.99 -6.19
N THR A 85 5.54 -5.32 -6.56
CA THR A 85 5.59 -4.45 -7.76
C THR A 85 6.51 -4.96 -8.86
N ASN A 86 7.23 -6.06 -8.63
CA ASN A 86 8.05 -6.69 -9.66
C ASN A 86 7.17 -7.53 -10.60
N VAL A 87 6.71 -6.91 -11.70
CA VAL A 87 5.78 -7.49 -12.66
C VAL A 87 6.32 -8.78 -13.27
N ASP A 88 7.56 -8.75 -13.79
CA ASP A 88 8.20 -9.93 -14.38
C ASP A 88 8.43 -11.04 -13.35
N GLY A 89 8.81 -10.66 -12.14
CA GLY A 89 9.00 -11.60 -11.04
C GLY A 89 7.70 -12.25 -10.55
N ALA A 90 6.54 -11.66 -10.83
CA ALA A 90 5.25 -12.24 -10.51
C ALA A 90 4.88 -13.45 -11.37
N GLU A 91 5.48 -13.56 -12.57
CA GLU A 91 5.28 -14.70 -13.46
C GLU A 91 6.09 -15.96 -13.05
N ASP A 92 6.97 -15.85 -12.06
CA ASP A 92 7.70 -16.97 -11.49
C ASP A 92 6.75 -17.85 -10.65
N PRO A 93 6.53 -19.13 -11.01
CA PRO A 93 5.61 -20.01 -10.27
C PRO A 93 5.98 -20.17 -8.79
N GLU A 94 7.26 -20.06 -8.43
CA GLU A 94 7.72 -20.19 -7.03
C GLU A 94 7.32 -18.97 -6.18
N LYS A 95 6.99 -17.86 -6.82
CA LYS A 95 6.60 -16.61 -6.16
C LYS A 95 5.10 -16.35 -6.15
N TYR A 96 4.32 -17.14 -6.89
CA TYR A 96 2.88 -16.92 -7.06
C TYR A 96 2.14 -16.76 -5.71
N GLU A 97 2.38 -17.65 -4.77
CA GLU A 97 1.74 -17.60 -3.45
C GLU A 97 2.07 -16.30 -2.68
N LEU A 98 3.31 -15.83 -2.78
CA LEU A 98 3.73 -14.58 -2.16
C LEU A 98 3.10 -13.36 -2.85
N VAL A 99 3.03 -13.38 -4.19
CA VAL A 99 2.40 -12.31 -4.96
C VAL A 99 0.90 -12.23 -4.64
N GLU A 100 0.20 -13.36 -4.61
CA GLU A 100 -1.22 -13.43 -4.22
C GLU A 100 -1.42 -12.96 -2.78
N LEU A 101 -0.55 -13.38 -1.88
CA LEU A 101 -0.61 -12.97 -0.47
C LEU A 101 -0.51 -11.46 -0.31
N LEU A 102 0.42 -10.82 -1.02
CA LEU A 102 0.69 -9.38 -0.90
C LEU A 102 -0.30 -8.52 -1.69
N ASN A 103 -0.72 -8.95 -2.90
CA ASN A 103 -1.55 -8.14 -3.78
C ASN A 103 -3.06 -8.40 -3.65
N ALA A 104 -3.46 -9.55 -3.09
CA ALA A 104 -4.87 -9.89 -2.89
C ALA A 104 -5.24 -10.04 -1.41
N LYS A 105 -4.57 -10.93 -0.67
CA LYS A 105 -4.94 -11.26 0.70
C LYS A 105 -4.62 -10.15 1.71
N ALA A 106 -3.50 -9.48 1.55
CA ALA A 106 -3.15 -8.38 2.43
C ALA A 106 -4.11 -7.17 2.28
N PRO A 107 -4.48 -6.70 1.08
CA PRO A 107 -5.56 -5.72 0.92
C PRO A 107 -6.91 -6.17 1.51
N GLU A 108 -7.27 -7.45 1.37
CA GLU A 108 -8.47 -8.02 2.01
C GLU A 108 -8.40 -7.88 3.54
N ASN A 109 -7.27 -8.22 4.16
CA ASN A 109 -7.08 -8.05 5.60
C ASN A 109 -7.25 -6.59 6.04
N LEU A 110 -6.66 -5.64 5.30
CA LEU A 110 -6.82 -4.21 5.58
C LEU A 110 -8.29 -3.78 5.46
N ALA A 111 -9.00 -4.26 4.43
CA ALA A 111 -10.42 -3.96 4.24
C ALA A 111 -11.28 -4.52 5.38
N ILE A 112 -11.01 -5.75 5.85
CA ILE A 112 -11.69 -6.36 6.99
C ILE A 112 -11.50 -5.50 8.24
N ALA A 113 -10.26 -5.17 8.59
CA ALA A 113 -9.95 -4.39 9.78
C ALA A 113 -10.63 -3.00 9.74
N MET A 114 -10.60 -2.32 8.59
CA MET A 114 -11.24 -1.01 8.45
C MET A 114 -12.76 -1.08 8.48
N LYS A 115 -13.36 -2.14 7.93
CA LYS A 115 -14.81 -2.37 8.03
C LYS A 115 -15.29 -2.53 9.48
N GLU A 116 -14.51 -3.22 10.31
CA GLU A 116 -14.83 -3.45 11.73
C GLU A 116 -14.92 -2.12 12.51
N VAL A 117 -14.07 -1.15 12.19
CA VAL A 117 -14.05 0.18 12.83
C VAL A 117 -14.83 1.26 12.06
N LYS A 118 -15.51 0.89 10.96
CA LYS A 118 -16.21 1.80 10.04
C LYS A 118 -15.31 2.91 9.49
N GLY A 119 -14.05 2.56 9.27
CA GLY A 119 -13.04 3.44 8.68
C GLY A 119 -13.00 3.36 7.15
N LEU A 120 -12.04 4.04 6.55
CA LEU A 120 -11.82 4.10 5.11
C LEU A 120 -10.50 3.41 4.74
N LEU A 121 -10.53 2.55 3.72
CA LEU A 121 -9.34 2.04 3.04
C LEU A 121 -9.18 2.74 1.69
N ILE A 122 -8.02 3.33 1.46
CA ILE A 122 -7.57 3.80 0.15
C ILE A 122 -6.51 2.81 -0.32
N HIS A 123 -6.82 2.02 -1.34
CA HIS A 123 -5.91 1.03 -1.90
C HIS A 123 -5.43 1.47 -3.28
N ILE A 124 -4.11 1.37 -3.50
CA ILE A 124 -3.49 1.72 -4.77
C ILE A 124 -3.46 0.45 -5.64
N SER A 125 -4.23 0.48 -6.72
CA SER A 125 -4.29 -0.57 -7.72
C SER A 125 -3.40 -0.23 -8.93
N THR A 126 -3.49 -0.98 -10.01
CA THR A 126 -2.68 -0.85 -11.22
C THR A 126 -3.54 -0.96 -12.47
N ASP A 127 -3.11 -0.33 -13.56
CA ASP A 127 -3.71 -0.46 -14.89
C ASP A 127 -3.52 -1.85 -15.51
N TYR A 128 -2.59 -2.65 -15.01
CA TYR A 128 -2.43 -4.06 -15.41
C TYR A 128 -3.69 -4.92 -15.21
N VAL A 129 -4.65 -4.46 -14.41
CA VAL A 129 -5.97 -5.10 -14.29
C VAL A 129 -6.78 -5.04 -15.60
N PHE A 130 -6.43 -4.15 -16.54
CA PHE A 130 -7.06 -3.97 -17.86
C PHE A 130 -6.19 -4.47 -19.00
N GLY A 131 -5.51 -5.58 -18.85
CA GLY A 131 -4.46 -6.10 -19.76
C GLY A 131 -4.87 -6.48 -21.19
N LYS A 132 -6.16 -6.41 -21.57
CA LYS A 132 -6.63 -6.75 -22.92
C LYS A 132 -6.92 -5.52 -23.77
N GLU A 133 -6.84 -5.73 -25.11
CA GLU A 133 -7.25 -4.72 -26.09
C GLU A 133 -8.72 -4.25 -25.88
N PRO A 134 -9.02 -3.02 -26.30
CA PRO A 134 -8.18 -2.08 -27.06
C PRO A 134 -7.31 -1.20 -26.11
N TYR A 135 -6.00 -1.23 -26.30
CA TYR A 135 -5.03 -0.46 -25.48
C TYR A 135 -5.06 1.05 -25.72
N ASN A 136 -5.72 1.51 -26.77
CA ASN A 136 -5.81 2.93 -27.16
C ASN A 136 -7.09 3.62 -26.67
N THR A 137 -7.93 2.91 -25.92
CA THR A 137 -9.17 3.47 -25.37
C THR A 137 -9.03 3.59 -23.85
N PRO A 138 -9.25 4.77 -23.26
CA PRO A 138 -9.21 4.92 -21.82
C PRO A 138 -10.21 3.99 -21.12
N CYS A 139 -9.78 3.32 -20.06
CA CYS A 139 -10.64 2.49 -19.23
C CYS A 139 -11.52 3.34 -18.33
N LYS A 140 -12.73 2.85 -18.03
CA LYS A 140 -13.66 3.47 -17.09
C LYS A 140 -13.54 2.82 -15.72
N GLU A 141 -13.95 3.53 -14.68
CA GLU A 141 -13.89 3.07 -13.30
C GLU A 141 -14.76 1.82 -13.04
N ASP A 142 -15.86 1.67 -13.78
CA ASP A 142 -16.79 0.54 -13.71
C ASP A 142 -16.48 -0.59 -14.69
N GLN A 143 -15.40 -0.45 -15.47
CA GLN A 143 -14.99 -1.46 -16.44
C GLN A 143 -14.47 -2.69 -15.72
N LYS A 144 -14.99 -3.87 -16.10
CA LYS A 144 -14.51 -5.15 -15.58
C LYS A 144 -13.04 -5.36 -15.97
N GLY A 145 -12.23 -5.72 -15.00
CA GLY A 145 -10.82 -6.10 -15.23
C GLY A 145 -10.66 -7.28 -16.19
N THR A 146 -9.62 -7.23 -17.00
CA THR A 146 -9.25 -8.25 -17.99
C THR A 146 -7.76 -8.53 -17.96
N PRO A 147 -7.18 -8.89 -16.80
CA PRO A 147 -5.73 -9.08 -16.65
C PRO A 147 -5.23 -10.21 -17.55
N THR A 148 -3.98 -10.08 -18.00
CA THR A 148 -3.30 -11.07 -18.85
C THR A 148 -2.09 -11.72 -18.20
N GLY A 149 -1.62 -11.20 -17.07
CA GLY A 149 -0.50 -11.73 -16.29
C GLY A 149 -0.84 -11.86 -14.80
N VAL A 150 0.00 -12.58 -14.07
CA VAL A 150 -0.19 -12.87 -12.62
C VAL A 150 -0.27 -11.58 -11.80
N TYR A 151 0.59 -10.60 -12.08
CA TYR A 151 0.57 -9.31 -11.38
C TYR A 151 -0.79 -8.61 -11.49
N GLY A 152 -1.33 -8.51 -12.70
CA GLY A 152 -2.64 -7.93 -12.93
C GLY A 152 -3.78 -8.76 -12.32
N LEU A 153 -3.69 -10.10 -12.42
CA LEU A 153 -4.71 -11.02 -11.89
C LEU A 153 -4.84 -10.90 -10.37
N THR A 154 -3.72 -10.85 -9.66
CA THR A 154 -3.69 -10.74 -8.19
C THR A 154 -4.03 -9.33 -7.69
N SER A 155 -4.00 -8.32 -8.56
CA SER A 155 -4.36 -6.93 -8.26
C SER A 155 -5.83 -6.58 -8.57
N VAL A 156 -6.62 -7.53 -9.08
CA VAL A 156 -8.09 -7.36 -9.25
C VAL A 156 -8.76 -7.57 -7.89
N CYS A 157 -9.21 -6.50 -7.28
CA CYS A 157 -9.97 -6.48 -6.03
C CYS A 157 -11.48 -6.45 -6.30
#